data_96eaceda7b761af2c65f7d964feb2ba9
#
_entry.id   96eaceda7b761af2c65f7d964feb2ba9
#
_cell.length_a   1.000
_cell.length_b   1.000
_cell.length_c   1.000
_cell.angle_alpha   90.00
_cell.angle_beta   90.00
_cell.angle_gamma   90.00
#
_symmetry.space_group_name_H-M   'P 1'
#
loop_
_entity.id
_entity.type
_entity.pdbx_description
1 polymer ?
#
loop_
_entity_poly.entity_id
_entity_poly.type
_entity_poly.pdbx_seq_one_letter_code
_entity_poly.pdbx_strand_id
1 'polypeptide(L)'
;MASGYHQAEQLFGRAPGLDCLFCATDSIALGALQYCRSHSLRVPEDIMIAAVGDNRIGRVAYVPLTSAHLHYRTAGDKAARLLLDMLADPHAEPQRIKLDYELKCRASTGDDNSDENVWSL
;
A
#
# COMPACT_ATOMS: atom_id res chain seq x y z
N MET A 1 6.84 9.49 4.35
CA MET A 1 5.76 10.48 4.51
C MET A 1 6.09 11.82 3.83
N ALA A 2 7.19 12.50 4.15
CA ALA A 2 7.54 13.79 3.51
C ALA A 2 7.59 13.72 1.97
N SER A 3 8.16 12.65 1.42
CA SER A 3 8.20 12.43 -0.04
C SER A 3 6.80 12.31 -0.66
N GLY A 4 5.88 11.56 -0.03
CA GLY A 4 4.51 11.41 -0.52
C GLY A 4 3.72 12.72 -0.50
N TYR A 5 3.91 13.54 0.53
CA TYR A 5 3.31 14.88 0.60
C TYR A 5 3.78 15.77 -0.57
N HIS A 6 5.08 15.86 -0.78
CA HIS A 6 5.64 16.69 -1.83
C HIS A 6 5.26 16.21 -3.25
N GLN A 7 5.20 14.88 -3.45
CA GLN A 7 4.75 14.33 -4.73
C GLN A 7 3.26 14.61 -4.99
N ALA A 8 2.41 14.54 -3.97
CA ALA A 8 1.01 14.93 -4.09
C ALA A 8 0.88 16.41 -4.45
N GLU A 9 1.62 17.29 -3.77
CA GLU A 9 1.67 18.73 -4.09
C GLU A 9 2.02 18.97 -5.57
N GLN A 10 3.05 18.29 -6.08
CA GLN A 10 3.45 18.42 -7.49
C GLN A 10 2.38 17.89 -8.45
N LEU A 11 1.73 16.75 -8.12
CA LEU A 11 0.69 16.17 -8.96
C LEU A 11 -0.53 17.05 -9.04
N PHE A 12 -1.03 17.57 -7.92
CA PHE A 12 -2.16 18.49 -7.89
C PHE A 12 -1.84 19.82 -8.58
N GLY A 13 -0.60 20.29 -8.51
CA GLY A 13 -0.16 21.47 -9.26
C GLY A 13 -0.18 21.28 -10.77
N ARG A 14 0.01 20.05 -11.26
CA ARG A 14 0.00 19.72 -12.70
C ARG A 14 -1.38 19.28 -13.20
N ALA A 15 -2.15 18.63 -12.37
CA ALA A 15 -3.46 18.05 -12.70
C ALA A 15 -4.45 18.29 -11.56
N PRO A 16 -5.04 19.49 -11.46
CA PRO A 16 -5.92 19.82 -10.34
C PRO A 16 -7.27 19.07 -10.34
N GLY A 17 -7.62 18.42 -11.45
CA GLY A 17 -8.85 17.63 -11.58
C GLY A 17 -8.68 16.12 -11.30
N LEU A 18 -7.67 15.74 -10.53
CA LEU A 18 -7.50 14.34 -10.11
C LEU A 18 -8.60 13.93 -9.13
N ASP A 19 -9.19 12.76 -9.38
CA ASP A 19 -10.21 12.12 -8.54
C ASP A 19 -9.69 10.88 -7.81
N CYS A 20 -8.50 10.38 -8.17
CA CYS A 20 -7.85 9.29 -7.48
C CYS A 20 -6.32 9.35 -7.53
N LEU A 21 -5.67 8.78 -6.50
CA LEU A 21 -4.23 8.56 -6.43
C LEU A 21 -3.94 7.08 -6.15
N PHE A 22 -3.06 6.51 -6.95
CA PHE A 22 -2.45 5.23 -6.64
C PHE A 22 -1.02 5.44 -6.15
N CYS A 23 -0.72 4.97 -4.95
CA CYS A 23 0.57 5.12 -4.31
C CYS A 23 1.32 3.78 -4.26
N ALA A 24 2.59 3.79 -4.67
CA ALA A 24 3.41 2.57 -4.69
C ALA A 24 3.60 1.92 -3.32
N THR A 25 3.44 2.67 -2.23
CA THR A 25 3.49 2.16 -0.85
C THR A 25 2.53 2.92 0.06
N ASP A 26 2.11 2.29 1.16
CA ASP A 26 1.29 2.94 2.19
C ASP A 26 1.99 4.18 2.78
N SER A 27 3.31 4.17 2.91
CA SER A 27 4.07 5.32 3.43
C SER A 27 3.98 6.55 2.52
N ILE A 28 3.92 6.35 1.20
CA ILE A 28 3.68 7.41 0.22
C ILE A 28 2.24 7.89 0.33
N ALA A 29 1.28 6.95 0.40
CA ALA A 29 -0.14 7.26 0.56
C ALA A 29 -0.44 8.07 1.82
N LEU A 30 0.22 7.79 2.95
CA LEU A 30 0.11 8.58 4.17
C LEU A 30 0.59 10.03 3.98
N GLY A 31 1.64 10.23 3.17
CA GLY A 31 2.07 11.58 2.78
C GLY A 31 1.03 12.30 1.92
N ALA A 32 0.42 11.60 0.97
CA ALA A 32 -0.67 12.12 0.16
C ALA A 32 -1.91 12.45 1.00
N LEU A 33 -2.30 11.59 1.96
CA LEU A 33 -3.37 11.86 2.92
C LEU A 33 -3.09 13.13 3.72
N GLN A 34 -1.85 13.34 4.17
CA GLN A 34 -1.46 14.53 4.91
C GLN A 34 -1.56 15.78 4.04
N TYR A 35 -1.20 15.70 2.76
CA TYR A 35 -1.39 16.78 1.80
C TYR A 35 -2.89 17.11 1.64
N CYS A 36 -3.73 16.11 1.39
CA CYS A 36 -5.19 16.28 1.26
C CYS A 36 -5.77 16.97 2.49
N ARG A 37 -5.40 16.51 3.69
CA ARG A 37 -5.85 17.10 4.94
C ARG A 37 -5.45 18.58 5.08
N SER A 38 -4.22 18.94 4.72
CA SER A 38 -3.71 20.32 4.83
C SER A 38 -4.32 21.27 3.81
N HIS A 39 -4.92 20.72 2.72
CA HIS A 39 -5.59 21.48 1.67
C HIS A 39 -7.11 21.32 1.67
N SER A 40 -7.67 20.78 2.77
CA SER A 40 -9.12 20.60 2.94
C SER A 40 -9.77 19.71 1.86
N LEU A 41 -8.99 18.81 1.23
CA LEU A 41 -9.50 17.79 0.33
C LEU A 41 -9.98 16.60 1.14
N ARG A 42 -11.24 16.22 0.93
CA ARG A 42 -11.85 15.08 1.63
C ARG A 42 -11.50 13.78 0.90
N VAL A 43 -11.14 12.78 1.68
CA VAL A 43 -10.90 11.42 1.19
C VAL A 43 -11.94 10.52 1.84
N PRO A 44 -12.79 9.84 1.09
CA PRO A 44 -12.72 9.59 -0.37
C PRO A 44 -13.52 10.57 -1.26
N GLU A 45 -14.27 11.54 -0.71
CA GLU A 45 -15.31 12.28 -1.44
C GLU A 45 -14.76 13.17 -2.56
N ASP A 46 -13.62 13.84 -2.34
CA ASP A 46 -12.98 14.70 -3.34
C ASP A 46 -11.87 13.97 -4.08
N ILE A 47 -11.23 13.00 -3.44
CA ILE A 47 -10.19 12.15 -4.03
C ILE A 47 -10.08 10.81 -3.31
N MET A 48 -10.00 9.74 -4.07
CA MET A 48 -9.74 8.40 -3.55
C MET A 48 -8.23 8.12 -3.51
N ILE A 49 -7.79 7.34 -2.52
CA ILE A 49 -6.39 6.95 -2.38
C ILE A 49 -6.28 5.43 -2.18
N ALA A 50 -5.48 4.79 -3.02
CA ALA A 50 -5.14 3.38 -2.87
C ALA A 50 -3.62 3.18 -2.84
N ALA A 51 -3.16 2.10 -2.20
CA ALA A 51 -1.74 1.83 -2.01
C ALA A 51 -1.39 0.34 -2.11
N VAL A 52 -0.12 0.03 -1.86
CA VAL A 52 0.41 -1.34 -1.78
C VAL A 52 1.21 -1.50 -0.50
N GLY A 53 1.03 -2.64 0.18
CA GLY A 53 1.79 -3.04 1.34
C GLY A 53 0.93 -3.52 2.50
N ASP A 54 -0.22 -2.90 2.71
CA ASP A 54 -1.14 -3.17 3.82
C ASP A 54 -0.45 -3.08 5.19
N ASN A 55 0.35 -2.03 5.36
CA ASN A 55 1.07 -1.76 6.59
C ASN A 55 0.11 -1.37 7.72
N ARG A 56 0.47 -1.73 8.96
CA ARG A 56 -0.31 -1.39 10.15
C ARG A 56 -0.63 0.10 10.26
N ILE A 57 0.30 0.98 9.88
CA ILE A 57 0.09 2.44 9.95
C ILE A 57 -1.00 2.88 8.97
N GLY A 58 -1.08 2.29 7.77
CA GLY A 58 -2.14 2.58 6.79
C GLY A 58 -3.53 2.15 7.27
N ARG A 59 -3.61 1.05 8.03
CA ARG A 59 -4.87 0.53 8.61
C ARG A 59 -5.44 1.45 9.69
N VAL A 60 -4.58 2.09 10.48
CA VAL A 60 -4.95 2.97 11.60
C VAL A 60 -4.82 4.46 11.28
N ALA A 61 -4.63 4.82 10.01
CA ALA A 61 -4.63 6.20 9.56
C ALA A 61 -6.00 6.87 9.82
N TYR A 62 -6.05 8.20 9.89
CA TYR A 62 -7.30 8.94 10.09
C TYR A 62 -8.33 8.68 8.99
N VAL A 63 -7.90 8.27 7.81
CA VAL A 63 -8.70 7.60 6.79
C VAL A 63 -7.98 6.27 6.51
N PRO A 64 -8.53 5.12 6.93
CA PRO A 64 -7.92 3.81 6.68
C PRO A 64 -7.70 3.57 5.19
N LEU A 65 -6.48 3.15 4.83
CA LEU A 65 -6.05 3.01 3.44
C LEU A 65 -6.54 1.70 2.82
N THR A 66 -7.18 1.79 1.67
CA THR A 66 -7.29 0.68 0.73
C THR A 66 -5.92 0.31 0.24
N SER A 67 -5.51 -0.94 0.42
CA SER A 67 -4.16 -1.37 0.08
C SER A 67 -4.11 -2.83 -0.37
N ALA A 68 -3.25 -3.12 -1.34
CA ALA A 68 -2.96 -4.48 -1.74
C ALA A 68 -2.05 -5.13 -0.70
N HIS A 69 -2.56 -6.17 -0.02
CA HIS A 69 -1.79 -7.00 0.89
C HIS A 69 -0.94 -8.00 0.11
N LEU A 70 0.36 -7.83 0.17
CA LEU A 70 1.32 -8.78 -0.39
C LEU A 70 1.82 -9.67 0.74
N HIS A 71 1.77 -10.99 0.56
CA HIS A 71 2.18 -11.97 1.57
C HIS A 71 3.70 -11.97 1.79
N TYR A 72 4.26 -10.86 2.27
CA TYR A 72 5.71 -10.65 2.43
C TYR A 72 6.40 -11.73 3.27
N ARG A 73 5.73 -12.22 4.33
CA ARG A 73 6.27 -13.30 5.17
C ARG A 73 6.45 -14.58 4.35
N THR A 74 5.41 -14.99 3.63
CA THR A 74 5.45 -16.16 2.75
C THR A 74 6.48 -15.99 1.63
N ALA A 75 6.59 -14.77 1.08
CA ALA A 75 7.59 -14.44 0.07
C ALA A 75 9.01 -14.61 0.63
N GLY A 76 9.28 -14.09 1.83
CA GLY A 76 10.57 -14.22 2.50
C GLY A 76 10.92 -15.68 2.79
N ASP A 77 9.99 -16.44 3.35
CA ASP A 77 10.20 -17.88 3.65
C ASP A 77 10.53 -18.68 2.38
N LYS A 78 9.77 -18.47 1.30
CA LYS A 78 10.01 -19.14 0.01
C LYS A 78 11.32 -18.71 -0.62
N ALA A 79 11.64 -17.41 -0.61
CA ALA A 79 12.90 -16.89 -1.16
C ALA A 79 14.11 -17.45 -0.40
N ALA A 80 14.05 -17.53 0.94
CA ALA A 80 15.11 -18.10 1.74
C ALA A 80 15.34 -19.59 1.43
N ARG A 81 14.26 -20.37 1.28
CA ARG A 81 14.36 -21.80 0.90
C ARG A 81 15.00 -21.96 -0.47
N LEU A 82 14.51 -21.20 -1.47
CA LEU A 82 15.10 -21.25 -2.82
C LEU A 82 16.59 -20.90 -2.81
N LEU A 83 16.99 -19.89 -2.04
CA LEU A 83 18.39 -19.53 -1.93
C LEU A 83 19.23 -20.65 -1.32
N LEU A 84 18.74 -21.31 -0.26
CA LEU A 84 19.43 -22.45 0.35
C LEU A 84 19.55 -23.62 -0.61
N ASP A 85 18.51 -23.92 -1.38
CA ASP A 85 18.51 -24.97 -2.40
C ASP A 85 19.54 -24.67 -3.51
N MET A 86 19.60 -23.42 -3.99
CA MET A 86 20.59 -22.99 -4.98
C MET A 86 22.02 -23.04 -4.45
N LEU A 87 22.24 -22.78 -3.17
CA LEU A 87 23.57 -22.90 -2.55
C LEU A 87 23.99 -24.38 -2.38
N ALA A 88 23.05 -25.27 -2.15
CA ALA A 88 23.30 -26.72 -2.05
C ALA A 88 23.54 -27.35 -3.41
N ASP A 89 22.90 -26.88 -4.48
CA ASP A 89 23.11 -27.33 -5.87
C ASP A 89 23.29 -26.12 -6.80
N PRO A 90 24.54 -25.70 -7.08
CA PRO A 90 24.82 -24.59 -7.98
C PRO A 90 24.37 -24.79 -9.43
N HIS A 91 23.99 -25.99 -9.82
CA HIS A 91 23.47 -26.33 -11.16
C HIS A 91 21.94 -26.40 -11.18
N ALA A 92 21.26 -26.17 -10.06
CA ALA A 92 19.80 -26.14 -9.99
C ALA A 92 19.23 -25.08 -10.93
N GLU A 93 18.18 -25.46 -11.67
CA GLU A 93 17.49 -24.54 -12.56
C GLU A 93 16.82 -23.39 -11.78
N PRO A 94 16.90 -22.14 -12.27
CA PRO A 94 16.23 -21.00 -11.65
C PRO A 94 14.72 -21.20 -11.55
N GLN A 95 14.17 -21.02 -10.36
CA GLN A 95 12.74 -21.15 -10.12
C GLN A 95 12.05 -19.79 -10.01
N ARG A 96 10.82 -19.71 -10.51
CA ARG A 96 9.93 -18.55 -10.35
C ARG A 96 8.68 -18.98 -9.61
N ILE A 97 8.47 -18.40 -8.41
CA ILE A 97 7.26 -18.62 -7.62
C ILE A 97 6.42 -17.36 -7.67
N LYS A 98 5.20 -17.49 -8.21
CA LYS A 98 4.19 -16.43 -8.13
C LYS A 98 3.40 -16.60 -6.83
N LEU A 99 3.25 -15.51 -6.08
CA LEU A 99 2.39 -15.44 -4.90
C LEU A 99 1.13 -14.66 -5.23
N ASP A 100 0.05 -15.02 -4.54
CA ASP A 100 -1.20 -14.28 -4.60
C ASP A 100 -1.12 -13.00 -3.77
N TYR A 101 -2.13 -12.16 -3.92
CA TYR A 101 -2.32 -10.93 -3.15
C TYR A 101 -3.79 -10.81 -2.74
N GLU A 102 -4.07 -9.99 -1.76
CA GLU A 102 -5.42 -9.64 -1.36
C GLU A 102 -5.61 -8.13 -1.44
N LEU A 103 -6.73 -7.68 -2.01
CA LEU A 103 -7.09 -6.27 -1.95
C LEU A 103 -7.91 -6.02 -0.68
N LYS A 104 -7.39 -5.18 0.20
CA LYS A 104 -8.07 -4.74 1.41
C LYS A 104 -8.71 -3.38 1.14
N CYS A 105 -10.00 -3.38 0.78
CA CYS A 105 -10.77 -2.17 0.56
C CYS A 105 -11.10 -1.52 1.92
N ARG A 106 -10.95 -0.18 2.00
CA ARG A 106 -11.18 0.60 3.22
C ARG A 106 -11.71 2.01 2.88
N ALA A 107 -11.88 2.83 3.90
CA ALA A 107 -12.49 4.16 3.80
C ALA A 107 -11.85 5.08 2.74
N SER A 108 -10.56 4.94 2.45
CA SER A 108 -9.89 5.80 1.44
C SER A 108 -10.37 5.61 0.00
N THR A 109 -11.19 4.59 -0.27
CA THR A 109 -11.90 4.37 -1.54
C THR A 109 -13.41 4.18 -1.35
N GLY A 110 -13.96 4.61 -0.21
CA GLY A 110 -15.39 4.59 0.07
C GLY A 110 -15.93 3.27 0.63
N ASP A 111 -15.07 2.35 1.05
CA ASP A 111 -15.50 1.13 1.73
C ASP A 111 -15.40 1.32 3.25
N ASP A 112 -16.54 1.34 3.94
CA ASP A 112 -16.63 1.49 5.39
C ASP A 112 -16.44 0.17 6.15
N ASN A 113 -16.18 -0.94 5.46
CA ASN A 113 -15.82 -2.20 6.09
C ASN A 113 -14.46 -2.06 6.78
N SER A 114 -14.47 -1.47 7.97
CA SER A 114 -13.33 -1.54 8.88
C SER A 114 -13.06 -3.02 9.16
N ASP A 115 -11.86 -3.49 8.83
CA ASP A 115 -11.39 -4.81 9.29
C ASP A 115 -11.65 -4.91 10.80
N GLU A 116 -12.62 -5.74 11.22
CA GLU A 116 -12.98 -5.91 12.64
C GLU A 116 -11.80 -6.39 13.50
N ASN A 117 -10.67 -6.70 12.90
CA ASN A 117 -9.46 -7.24 13.52
C ASN A 117 -8.20 -6.38 13.34
N VAL A 118 -8.33 -5.04 13.34
CA VAL A 118 -7.15 -4.14 13.29
C VAL A 118 -6.15 -4.41 14.45
N TRP A 119 -6.62 -4.99 15.55
CA TRP A 119 -5.86 -5.22 16.78
C TRP A 119 -5.44 -6.66 17.03
N SER A 120 -5.80 -7.62 16.18
CA SER A 120 -5.28 -8.99 16.30
C SER A 120 -3.82 -9.04 15.89
N LEU A 121 -2.98 -9.37 16.86
CA LEU A 121 -1.53 -9.55 16.76
C LEU A 121 -1.20 -10.85 16.00
#